data_b7f853dcf80eeda6c0ea05b93b9a97dc
#
_entry.id   b7f853dcf80eeda6c0ea05b93b9a97dc
#
_cell.length_a   1.000
_cell.length_b   1.000
_cell.length_c   1.000
_cell.angle_alpha   90.00
_cell.angle_beta   90.00
_cell.angle_gamma   90.00
#
_symmetry.space_group_name_H-M   'P 1'
#
loop_
_entity.id
_entity.type
_entity.pdbx_description
1 polymer ?
#
loop_
_entity_poly.entity_id
_entity_poly.type
_entity_poly.pdbx_seq_one_letter_code
_entity_poly.pdbx_strand_id
1 'polypeptide(L)'
;MSSTDINEYMPENLAKAIANPLFPALDSLLRAGRHVSSDDLDNHAFLADFEPDLALFYQRYHTELVRAPEGFFYLRPRSTSLINRSVLSELDMLVGKVLCFLYLSPERLAHEGIFTNQELYDELLTLVEEKKLMKLVTNRASGSDLDREKLFEKVRTSLRRLRRLGMVITIGDTGKFRITEAVFRFGADVRLGGDVREAQLRLIRDGEAVVHTPEPSQQSLLENPTTEYDEEQTEWEDEA
;
A
#
# COMPACT_ATOMS: atom_id res chain seq x y z
N MET A 1 18.02 26.09 -28.68
CA MET A 1 17.53 24.76 -28.29
C MET A 1 16.51 24.33 -29.31
N SER A 2 16.78 23.28 -30.04
CA SER A 2 15.96 22.83 -31.16
C SER A 2 14.65 22.22 -30.66
N SER A 3 13.54 22.47 -31.35
CA SER A 3 12.21 21.93 -31.08
C SER A 3 12.16 20.39 -31.01
N THR A 4 13.17 19.71 -31.53
CA THR A 4 13.33 18.26 -31.60
C THR A 4 13.63 17.65 -30.22
N ASP A 5 14.38 18.37 -29.38
CA ASP A 5 14.83 17.85 -28.07
C ASP A 5 13.69 17.75 -27.04
N ILE A 6 12.65 18.55 -27.17
CA ILE A 6 11.51 18.54 -26.22
C ILE A 6 10.63 17.33 -26.45
N ASN A 7 10.42 16.92 -27.69
CA ASN A 7 9.61 15.76 -28.04
C ASN A 7 10.24 14.41 -27.62
N GLU A 8 11.57 14.36 -27.52
CA GLU A 8 12.28 13.17 -27.02
C GLU A 8 12.06 12.97 -25.52
N TYR A 9 11.89 14.07 -24.74
CA TYR A 9 11.66 14.04 -23.29
C TYR A 9 10.19 14.01 -22.88
N MET A 10 9.27 14.39 -23.76
CA MET A 10 7.83 14.42 -23.49
C MET A 10 7.08 13.84 -24.70
N PRO A 11 6.84 12.53 -24.74
CA PRO A 11 6.00 11.90 -25.75
C PRO A 11 4.63 12.61 -25.88
N GLU A 12 4.07 12.65 -27.08
CA GLU A 12 2.80 13.35 -27.35
C GLU A 12 1.66 12.88 -26.46
N ASN A 13 1.56 11.58 -26.22
CA ASN A 13 0.54 11.01 -25.34
C ASN A 13 0.74 11.43 -23.88
N LEU A 14 1.98 11.49 -23.39
CA LEU A 14 2.26 12.01 -22.06
C LEU A 14 1.86 13.47 -21.93
N ALA A 15 2.13 14.29 -22.96
CA ALA A 15 1.68 15.69 -22.97
C ALA A 15 0.16 15.79 -22.92
N LYS A 16 -0.56 14.95 -23.66
CA LYS A 16 -2.04 14.86 -23.62
C LYS A 16 -2.54 14.44 -22.22
N ALA A 17 -1.90 13.43 -21.62
CA ALA A 17 -2.26 12.98 -20.29
C ALA A 17 -2.09 14.10 -19.25
N ILE A 18 -0.95 14.79 -19.24
CA ILE A 18 -0.67 15.88 -18.29
C ILE A 18 -1.59 17.09 -18.52
N ALA A 19 -1.95 17.38 -19.76
CA ALA A 19 -2.88 18.47 -20.10
C ALA A 19 -4.36 18.14 -19.77
N ASN A 20 -4.68 16.89 -19.46
CA ASN A 20 -6.06 16.49 -19.11
C ASN A 20 -6.46 17.11 -17.76
N PRO A 21 -7.66 17.71 -17.64
CA PRO A 21 -8.15 18.31 -16.40
C PRO A 21 -8.21 17.37 -15.20
N LEU A 22 -8.34 16.05 -15.42
CA LEU A 22 -8.35 15.04 -14.35
C LEU A 22 -6.94 14.85 -13.73
N PHE A 23 -5.87 15.02 -14.50
CA PHE A 23 -4.53 14.64 -14.11
C PHE A 23 -4.04 15.31 -12.82
N PRO A 24 -4.16 16.62 -12.59
CA PRO A 24 -3.61 17.26 -11.40
C PRO A 24 -4.20 16.72 -10.09
N ALA A 25 -5.51 16.48 -10.05
CA ALA A 25 -6.19 15.92 -8.89
C ALA A 25 -5.81 14.45 -8.69
N LEU A 26 -5.82 13.67 -9.76
CA LEU A 26 -5.46 12.26 -9.76
C LEU A 26 -3.99 12.03 -9.36
N ASP A 27 -3.05 12.81 -9.91
CA ASP A 27 -1.62 12.74 -9.54
C ASP A 27 -1.44 13.01 -8.04
N SER A 28 -2.12 14.02 -7.50
CA SER A 28 -2.09 14.32 -6.07
C SER A 28 -2.61 13.17 -5.22
N LEU A 29 -3.72 12.54 -5.62
CA LEU A 29 -4.31 11.38 -4.92
C LEU A 29 -3.38 10.16 -4.96
N LEU A 30 -2.81 9.84 -6.12
CA LEU A 30 -1.87 8.72 -6.28
C LEU A 30 -0.62 8.91 -5.43
N ARG A 31 -0.03 10.12 -5.42
CA ARG A 31 1.13 10.45 -4.57
C ARG A 31 0.82 10.40 -3.09
N ALA A 32 -0.42 10.67 -2.69
CA ALA A 32 -0.91 10.49 -1.32
C ALA A 32 -1.12 9.01 -0.94
N GLY A 33 -0.89 8.07 -1.87
CA GLY A 33 -1.02 6.63 -1.66
C GLY A 33 -2.41 6.08 -1.94
N ARG A 34 -3.28 6.85 -2.61
CA ARG A 34 -4.62 6.38 -2.97
C ARG A 34 -4.55 5.31 -4.05
N HIS A 35 -5.38 4.30 -3.90
CA HIS A 35 -5.67 3.28 -4.91
C HIS A 35 -6.90 3.75 -5.70
N VAL A 36 -6.86 3.54 -7.01
CA VAL A 36 -7.95 3.88 -7.93
C VAL A 36 -8.59 2.58 -8.38
N SER A 37 -9.78 2.33 -7.87
CA SER A 37 -10.60 1.14 -8.17
C SER A 37 -11.51 1.39 -9.36
N SER A 38 -12.12 0.35 -9.87
CA SER A 38 -13.13 0.42 -10.95
C SER A 38 -14.37 1.25 -10.56
N ASP A 39 -14.62 1.46 -9.27
CA ASP A 39 -15.68 2.33 -8.77
C ASP A 39 -15.45 3.82 -9.10
N ASP A 40 -14.20 4.24 -9.30
CA ASP A 40 -13.80 5.57 -9.71
C ASP A 40 -13.61 5.60 -11.24
N LEU A 41 -14.74 5.53 -11.96
CA LEU A 41 -14.79 5.26 -13.41
C LEU A 41 -13.91 6.21 -14.22
N ASP A 42 -14.00 7.52 -13.98
CA ASP A 42 -13.28 8.52 -14.77
C ASP A 42 -11.76 8.41 -14.58
N ASN A 43 -11.31 8.35 -13.33
CA ASN A 43 -9.90 8.23 -13.02
C ASN A 43 -9.33 6.85 -13.44
N HIS A 44 -10.12 5.78 -13.28
CA HIS A 44 -9.71 4.44 -13.69
C HIS A 44 -9.56 4.33 -15.21
N ALA A 45 -10.55 4.82 -15.98
CA ALA A 45 -10.48 4.84 -17.44
C ALA A 45 -9.29 5.69 -17.93
N PHE A 46 -9.11 6.87 -17.36
CA PHE A 46 -7.96 7.72 -17.67
C PHE A 46 -6.62 7.01 -17.42
N LEU A 47 -6.47 6.32 -16.29
CA LEU A 47 -5.24 5.56 -16.00
C LEU A 47 -5.05 4.40 -16.98
N ALA A 48 -6.12 3.72 -17.39
CA ALA A 48 -6.05 2.64 -18.36
C ALA A 48 -5.64 3.14 -19.77
N ASP A 49 -6.15 4.30 -20.19
CA ASP A 49 -5.86 4.89 -21.49
C ASP A 49 -4.40 5.38 -21.61
N PHE A 50 -3.84 5.89 -20.52
CA PHE A 50 -2.50 6.49 -20.49
C PHE A 50 -1.49 5.70 -19.65
N GLU A 51 -1.78 4.44 -19.34
CA GLU A 51 -0.95 3.60 -18.44
C GLU A 51 0.53 3.57 -18.83
N PRO A 52 0.93 3.31 -20.11
CA PRO A 52 2.34 3.24 -20.49
C PRO A 52 3.07 4.58 -20.32
N ASP A 53 2.42 5.67 -20.70
CA ASP A 53 3.01 7.01 -20.64
C ASP A 53 3.14 7.51 -19.20
N LEU A 54 2.13 7.27 -18.38
CA LEU A 54 2.14 7.61 -16.96
C LEU A 54 3.10 6.72 -16.16
N ALA A 55 3.29 5.45 -16.55
CA ALA A 55 4.31 4.59 -15.96
C ALA A 55 5.71 5.16 -16.15
N LEU A 56 6.04 5.64 -17.36
CA LEU A 56 7.31 6.33 -17.65
C LEU A 56 7.44 7.63 -16.86
N PHE A 57 6.35 8.39 -16.74
CA PHE A 57 6.33 9.62 -15.93
C PHE A 57 6.69 9.33 -14.46
N TYR A 58 6.06 8.33 -13.82
CA TYR A 58 6.30 8.00 -12.41
C TYR A 58 7.66 7.33 -12.18
N GLN A 59 8.24 6.64 -13.17
CA GLN A 59 9.61 6.12 -13.07
C GLN A 59 10.64 7.22 -12.77
N ARG A 60 10.43 8.45 -13.26
CA ARG A 60 11.30 9.61 -12.96
C ARG A 60 11.33 9.98 -11.48
N TYR A 61 10.32 9.55 -10.71
CA TYR A 61 10.25 9.70 -9.25
C TYR A 61 10.66 8.43 -8.50
N HIS A 62 11.28 7.48 -9.20
CA HIS A 62 11.64 6.15 -8.68
C HIS A 62 10.41 5.44 -8.07
N THR A 63 9.30 5.54 -8.77
CA THR A 63 8.01 4.98 -8.36
C THR A 63 7.39 4.25 -9.56
N GLU A 64 6.72 3.15 -9.30
CA GLU A 64 6.04 2.38 -10.33
C GLU A 64 4.54 2.65 -10.28
N LEU A 65 3.92 2.96 -11.42
CA LEU A 65 2.48 2.85 -11.58
C LEU A 65 2.17 1.37 -11.80
N VAL A 66 1.39 0.78 -10.92
CA VAL A 66 1.05 -0.65 -10.96
C VAL A 66 -0.44 -0.81 -11.18
N ARG A 67 -0.80 -1.60 -12.17
CA ARG A 67 -2.14 -2.16 -12.31
C ARG A 67 -2.15 -3.52 -11.65
N ALA A 68 -2.94 -3.69 -10.58
CA ALA A 68 -3.08 -4.96 -9.89
C ALA A 68 -3.85 -5.98 -10.75
N PRO A 69 -3.67 -7.29 -10.55
CA PRO A 69 -4.45 -8.32 -11.24
C PRO A 69 -5.97 -8.15 -11.10
N GLU A 70 -6.43 -7.58 -9.98
CA GLU A 70 -7.83 -7.27 -9.70
C GLU A 70 -8.34 -6.01 -10.40
N GLY A 71 -7.48 -5.32 -11.15
CA GLY A 71 -7.83 -4.21 -12.00
C GLY A 71 -7.59 -2.82 -11.43
N PHE A 72 -7.38 -2.63 -10.13
CA PHE A 72 -7.12 -1.31 -9.54
C PHE A 72 -5.70 -0.81 -9.79
N PHE A 73 -5.52 0.52 -9.78
CA PHE A 73 -4.21 1.18 -9.94
C PHE A 73 -3.70 1.76 -8.64
N TYR A 74 -2.37 1.78 -8.48
CA TYR A 74 -1.69 2.42 -7.36
C TYR A 74 -0.23 2.73 -7.69
N LEU A 75 0.39 3.62 -6.91
CA LEU A 75 1.83 3.85 -6.98
C LEU A 75 2.57 2.96 -5.98
N ARG A 76 3.61 2.28 -6.46
CA ARG A 76 4.54 1.49 -5.63
C ARG A 76 5.90 2.19 -5.58
N PRO A 77 6.21 2.89 -4.47
CA PRO A 77 7.50 3.54 -4.30
C PRO A 77 8.63 2.51 -4.20
N ARG A 78 9.74 2.72 -4.91
CA ARG A 78 10.99 1.99 -4.72
C ARG A 78 11.76 2.54 -3.50
N SER A 79 12.84 1.86 -3.07
CA SER A 79 13.65 2.31 -1.92
C SER A 79 14.16 3.75 -2.07
N THR A 80 14.49 4.16 -3.28
CA THR A 80 14.99 5.50 -3.65
C THR A 80 13.88 6.47 -4.07
N SER A 81 12.61 6.16 -3.80
CA SER A 81 11.48 7.00 -4.23
C SER A 81 11.57 8.42 -3.71
N LEU A 82 11.30 9.38 -4.59
CA LEU A 82 11.17 10.81 -4.26
C LEU A 82 9.77 11.17 -3.72
N ILE A 83 8.84 10.21 -3.75
CA ILE A 83 7.48 10.38 -3.21
C ILE A 83 7.46 9.85 -1.77
N ASN A 84 6.93 10.66 -0.86
CA ASN A 84 6.83 10.30 0.55
C ASN A 84 5.97 9.03 0.74
N ARG A 85 6.44 8.14 1.61
CA ARG A 85 5.71 6.92 1.96
C ARG A 85 4.82 7.16 3.16
N SER A 86 3.60 6.65 3.09
CA SER A 86 2.71 6.56 4.24
C SER A 86 2.82 5.17 4.85
N VAL A 87 3.24 5.08 6.10
CA VAL A 87 3.33 3.81 6.83
C VAL A 87 2.01 3.58 7.56
N LEU A 88 1.41 2.42 7.34
CA LEU A 88 0.23 1.97 8.07
C LEU A 88 0.62 1.47 9.46
N SER A 89 -0.21 1.75 10.46
CA SER A 89 -0.06 1.17 11.79
C SER A 89 -0.42 -0.33 11.76
N GLU A 90 0.00 -1.04 12.79
CA GLU A 90 -0.33 -2.45 12.97
C GLU A 90 -1.85 -2.69 13.01
N LEU A 91 -2.59 -1.79 13.65
CA LEU A 91 -4.05 -1.84 13.65
C LEU A 91 -4.63 -1.55 12.25
N ASP A 92 -4.08 -0.59 11.49
CA ASP A 92 -4.52 -0.34 10.10
C ASP A 92 -4.32 -1.59 9.23
N MET A 93 -3.16 -2.26 9.38
CA MET A 93 -2.85 -3.50 8.67
C MET A 93 -3.83 -4.62 9.02
N LEU A 94 -4.14 -4.77 10.32
CA LEU A 94 -5.07 -5.77 10.79
C LEU A 94 -6.49 -5.51 10.27
N VAL A 95 -6.98 -4.27 10.38
CA VAL A 95 -8.30 -3.86 9.84
C VAL A 95 -8.34 -4.11 8.32
N GLY A 96 -7.29 -3.78 7.59
CA GLY A 96 -7.20 -4.04 6.15
C GLY A 96 -7.26 -5.53 5.81
N LYS A 97 -6.58 -6.41 6.58
CA LYS A 97 -6.62 -7.86 6.40
C LYS A 97 -8.03 -8.42 6.68
N VAL A 98 -8.70 -7.92 7.72
CA VAL A 98 -10.09 -8.31 8.02
C VAL A 98 -11.03 -7.88 6.89
N LEU A 99 -10.89 -6.65 6.37
CA LEU A 99 -11.69 -6.20 5.23
C LEU A 99 -11.44 -7.05 3.98
N CYS A 100 -10.19 -7.44 3.72
CA CYS A 100 -9.86 -8.35 2.61
C CYS A 100 -10.53 -9.73 2.80
N PHE A 101 -10.50 -10.28 4.02
CA PHE A 101 -11.18 -11.53 4.36
C PHE A 101 -12.69 -11.42 4.15
N LEU A 102 -13.32 -10.33 4.61
CA LEU A 102 -14.74 -10.08 4.46
C LEU A 102 -15.14 -9.87 2.99
N TYR A 103 -14.30 -9.21 2.20
CA TYR A 103 -14.51 -9.09 0.75
C TYR A 103 -14.59 -10.44 0.03
N LEU A 104 -13.85 -11.44 0.53
CA LEU A 104 -13.85 -12.81 0.00
C LEU A 104 -15.00 -13.68 0.53
N SER A 105 -15.80 -13.18 1.47
CA SER A 105 -16.90 -13.94 2.08
C SER A 105 -18.12 -13.99 1.16
N PRO A 106 -18.59 -15.20 0.75
CA PRO A 106 -19.76 -15.33 -0.13
C PRO A 106 -21.03 -14.68 0.43
N GLU A 107 -21.20 -14.74 1.76
CA GLU A 107 -22.37 -14.16 2.44
C GLU A 107 -22.37 -12.63 2.31
N ARG A 108 -21.20 -12.01 2.28
CA ARG A 108 -21.06 -10.55 2.15
C ARG A 108 -21.18 -10.09 0.71
N LEU A 109 -20.79 -10.93 -0.25
CA LEU A 109 -21.02 -10.64 -1.67
C LEU A 109 -22.51 -10.54 -1.99
N ALA A 110 -23.36 -11.32 -1.32
CA ALA A 110 -24.82 -11.24 -1.45
C ALA A 110 -25.39 -9.89 -0.98
N HIS A 111 -24.65 -9.14 -0.14
CA HIS A 111 -25.02 -7.82 0.37
C HIS A 111 -24.15 -6.69 -0.22
N GLU A 112 -23.64 -6.87 -1.42
CA GLU A 112 -22.83 -5.89 -2.16
C GLU A 112 -21.58 -5.40 -1.39
N GLY A 113 -21.10 -6.14 -0.40
CA GLY A 113 -19.94 -5.78 0.42
C GLY A 113 -20.16 -4.52 1.28
N ILE A 114 -21.42 -4.22 1.64
CA ILE A 114 -21.78 -3.05 2.43
C ILE A 114 -21.69 -3.35 3.93
N PHE A 115 -21.07 -2.45 4.68
CA PHE A 115 -20.84 -2.55 6.13
C PHE A 115 -21.13 -1.25 6.85
N THR A 116 -21.35 -1.37 8.15
CA THR A 116 -21.32 -0.28 9.14
C THR A 116 -20.03 -0.35 9.94
N ASN A 117 -19.69 0.72 10.67
CA ASN A 117 -18.56 0.71 11.61
C ASN A 117 -18.73 -0.35 12.71
N GLN A 118 -19.97 -0.55 13.17
CA GLN A 118 -20.30 -1.52 14.23
C GLN A 118 -20.08 -2.95 13.74
N GLU A 119 -20.59 -3.30 12.56
CA GLU A 119 -20.42 -4.64 11.98
C GLU A 119 -18.94 -4.98 11.79
N LEU A 120 -18.12 -4.03 11.32
CA LEU A 120 -16.68 -4.24 11.20
C LEU A 120 -16.03 -4.48 12.55
N TYR A 121 -16.44 -3.73 13.60
CA TYR A 121 -15.91 -3.89 14.93
C TYR A 121 -16.27 -5.26 15.52
N ASP A 122 -17.51 -5.69 15.35
CA ASP A 122 -17.99 -7.00 15.83
C ASP A 122 -17.26 -8.15 15.12
N GLU A 123 -17.03 -8.03 13.83
CA GLU A 123 -16.23 -9.00 13.06
C GLU A 123 -14.76 -9.05 13.53
N LEU A 124 -14.16 -7.90 13.83
CA LEU A 124 -12.82 -7.85 14.41
C LEU A 124 -12.74 -8.61 15.75
N LEU A 125 -13.72 -8.42 16.63
CA LEU A 125 -13.79 -9.14 17.91
C LEU A 125 -14.04 -10.64 17.74
N THR A 126 -14.71 -11.03 16.66
CA THR A 126 -14.95 -12.45 16.34
C THR A 126 -13.70 -13.14 15.81
N LEU A 127 -12.93 -12.44 14.97
CA LEU A 127 -11.76 -13.00 14.28
C LEU A 127 -10.46 -12.94 15.10
N VAL A 128 -10.36 -11.96 16.01
CA VAL A 128 -9.13 -11.66 16.76
C VAL A 128 -9.41 -11.64 18.25
N GLU A 129 -8.55 -12.26 19.04
CA GLU A 129 -8.65 -12.21 20.49
C GLU A 129 -8.65 -10.77 21.03
N GLU A 130 -9.62 -10.43 21.86
CA GLU A 130 -9.77 -9.09 22.44
C GLU A 130 -8.47 -8.61 23.12
N LYS A 131 -7.75 -9.50 23.82
CA LYS A 131 -6.47 -9.17 24.46
C LYS A 131 -5.40 -8.72 23.46
N LYS A 132 -5.35 -9.32 22.25
CA LYS A 132 -4.42 -8.90 21.18
C LYS A 132 -4.81 -7.52 20.65
N LEU A 133 -6.10 -7.30 20.39
CA LEU A 133 -6.61 -6.00 19.94
C LEU A 133 -6.33 -4.89 20.95
N MET A 134 -6.55 -5.17 22.25
CA MET A 134 -6.29 -4.20 23.30
C MET A 134 -4.82 -3.79 23.39
N LYS A 135 -3.88 -4.72 23.18
CA LYS A 135 -2.44 -4.40 23.14
C LYS A 135 -2.06 -3.43 22.02
N LEU A 136 -2.77 -3.46 20.88
CA LEU A 136 -2.55 -2.54 19.78
C LEU A 136 -3.03 -1.10 20.07
N VAL A 137 -3.87 -0.96 21.07
CA VAL A 137 -4.50 0.33 21.42
C VAL A 137 -3.89 0.94 22.68
N THR A 138 -3.61 0.11 23.68
CA THR A 138 -3.10 0.54 24.98
C THR A 138 -2.04 -0.41 25.51
N ASN A 139 -0.92 0.13 26.03
CA ASN A 139 0.15 -0.68 26.64
C ASN A 139 -0.29 -1.37 27.94
N ARG A 140 -1.39 -0.95 28.55
CA ARG A 140 -1.95 -1.47 29.82
C ARG A 140 -3.46 -1.62 29.69
N ALA A 141 -3.88 -2.61 28.91
CA ALA A 141 -5.30 -2.91 28.77
C ALA A 141 -5.83 -3.58 30.04
N SER A 142 -6.86 -2.98 30.64
CA SER A 142 -7.59 -3.53 31.78
C SER A 142 -8.83 -4.34 31.35
N GLY A 143 -9.20 -4.28 30.06
CA GLY A 143 -10.44 -4.88 29.56
C GLY A 143 -11.71 -4.13 30.01
N SER A 144 -11.55 -2.88 30.42
CA SER A 144 -12.67 -2.03 30.83
C SER A 144 -13.52 -1.57 29.65
N ASP A 145 -14.76 -1.15 29.89
CA ASP A 145 -15.64 -0.59 28.86
C ASP A 145 -15.02 0.64 28.19
N LEU A 146 -14.26 1.43 28.95
CA LEU A 146 -13.52 2.56 28.42
C LEU A 146 -12.43 2.13 27.41
N ASP A 147 -11.77 0.99 27.64
CA ASP A 147 -10.77 0.47 26.72
C ASP A 147 -11.42 -0.05 25.42
N ARG A 148 -12.62 -0.64 25.52
CA ARG A 148 -13.44 -1.05 24.36
C ARG A 148 -13.88 0.15 23.53
N GLU A 149 -14.32 1.22 24.17
CA GLU A 149 -14.67 2.46 23.47
C GLU A 149 -13.47 3.07 22.73
N LYS A 150 -12.31 3.09 23.38
CA LYS A 150 -11.05 3.53 22.73
C LYS A 150 -10.69 2.64 21.54
N LEU A 151 -10.84 1.32 21.64
CA LEU A 151 -10.60 0.40 20.54
C LEU A 151 -11.55 0.70 19.38
N PHE A 152 -12.84 0.87 19.65
CA PHE A 152 -13.83 1.22 18.63
C PHE A 152 -13.46 2.52 17.89
N GLU A 153 -13.08 3.58 18.61
CA GLU A 153 -12.64 4.84 17.99
C GLU A 153 -11.33 4.70 17.19
N LYS A 154 -10.41 3.83 17.62
CA LYS A 154 -9.19 3.52 16.87
C LYS A 154 -9.50 2.76 15.59
N VAL A 155 -10.39 1.76 15.63
CA VAL A 155 -10.86 1.04 14.42
C VAL A 155 -11.52 1.99 13.45
N ARG A 156 -12.38 2.88 13.94
CA ARG A 156 -13.03 3.92 13.14
C ARG A 156 -12.02 4.89 12.51
N THR A 157 -10.93 5.20 13.21
CA THR A 157 -9.84 6.02 12.69
C THR A 157 -9.06 5.29 11.59
N SER A 158 -8.76 4.00 11.79
CA SER A 158 -8.15 3.13 10.78
C SER A 158 -9.02 3.06 9.53
N LEU A 159 -10.33 2.88 9.69
CA LEU A 159 -11.26 2.85 8.57
C LEU A 159 -11.27 4.17 7.79
N ARG A 160 -11.25 5.33 8.47
CA ARG A 160 -11.13 6.65 7.81
C ARG A 160 -9.82 6.76 7.02
N ARG A 161 -8.73 6.17 7.52
CA ARG A 161 -7.46 6.13 6.80
C ARG A 161 -7.53 5.25 5.56
N LEU A 162 -8.08 4.03 5.68
CA LEU A 162 -8.27 3.11 4.55
C LEU A 162 -9.20 3.70 3.48
N ARG A 163 -10.22 4.48 3.89
CA ARG A 163 -11.06 5.24 2.96
C ARG A 163 -10.27 6.27 2.16
N ARG A 164 -9.38 7.02 2.81
CA ARG A 164 -8.50 7.97 2.08
C ARG A 164 -7.58 7.26 1.10
N LEU A 165 -7.19 6.04 1.41
CA LEU A 165 -6.38 5.20 0.52
C LEU A 165 -7.21 4.53 -0.60
N GLY A 166 -8.52 4.72 -0.66
CA GLY A 166 -9.39 4.16 -1.70
C GLY A 166 -9.75 2.69 -1.52
N MET A 167 -9.51 2.11 -0.34
CA MET A 167 -9.81 0.70 -0.04
C MET A 167 -11.25 0.47 0.40
N VAL A 168 -11.92 1.54 0.83
CA VAL A 168 -13.35 1.58 1.11
C VAL A 168 -13.93 2.89 0.63
N ILE A 169 -15.19 2.88 0.23
CA ILE A 169 -15.96 4.06 -0.18
C ILE A 169 -17.16 4.24 0.72
N THR A 170 -17.55 5.48 0.98
CA THR A 170 -18.75 5.79 1.77
C THR A 170 -19.97 5.76 0.86
N ILE A 171 -21.07 5.19 1.34
CA ILE A 171 -22.35 5.14 0.62
C ILE A 171 -23.27 6.23 1.18
N GLY A 172 -23.39 7.31 0.44
CA GLY A 172 -24.21 8.48 0.86
C GLY A 172 -23.88 8.93 2.27
N ASP A 173 -24.85 9.52 2.97
CA ASP A 173 -24.72 9.99 4.37
C ASP A 173 -25.20 8.94 5.40
N THR A 174 -25.27 7.67 5.01
CA THR A 174 -25.87 6.60 5.85
C THR A 174 -24.94 6.04 6.92
N GLY A 175 -23.67 6.48 6.95
CA GLY A 175 -22.64 5.87 7.82
C GLY A 175 -22.21 4.48 7.39
N LYS A 176 -22.71 4.01 6.24
CA LYS A 176 -22.30 2.76 5.62
C LYS A 176 -21.13 2.97 4.66
N PHE A 177 -20.36 1.92 4.47
CA PHE A 177 -19.28 1.90 3.51
C PHE A 177 -19.28 0.58 2.71
N ARG A 178 -18.68 0.63 1.53
CA ARG A 178 -18.45 -0.53 0.68
C ARG A 178 -16.95 -0.76 0.53
N ILE A 179 -16.56 -2.02 0.56
CA ILE A 179 -15.18 -2.43 0.34
C ILE A 179 -14.90 -2.43 -1.17
N THR A 180 -13.73 -1.95 -1.58
CA THR A 180 -13.28 -1.99 -2.97
C THR A 180 -12.26 -3.13 -3.17
N GLU A 181 -12.00 -3.51 -4.41
CA GLU A 181 -10.98 -4.51 -4.76
C GLU A 181 -9.56 -4.11 -4.32
N ALA A 182 -9.32 -2.84 -4.02
CA ALA A 182 -8.03 -2.36 -3.53
C ALA A 182 -7.61 -2.99 -2.18
N VAL A 183 -8.53 -3.59 -1.42
CA VAL A 183 -8.22 -4.34 -0.19
C VAL A 183 -7.35 -5.57 -0.44
N PHE A 184 -7.29 -6.07 -1.68
CA PHE A 184 -6.38 -7.15 -2.05
C PHE A 184 -4.89 -6.81 -1.88
N ARG A 185 -4.56 -5.53 -1.65
CA ARG A 185 -3.21 -5.13 -1.21
C ARG A 185 -2.81 -5.81 0.10
N PHE A 186 -3.76 -6.12 0.96
CA PHE A 186 -3.53 -6.83 2.23
C PHE A 186 -3.50 -8.35 2.08
N GLY A 187 -3.91 -8.88 0.94
CA GLY A 187 -3.91 -10.30 0.61
C GLY A 187 -2.83 -10.72 -0.40
N ALA A 188 -1.90 -9.82 -0.77
CA ALA A 188 -0.92 -10.09 -1.82
C ALA A 188 -0.03 -11.31 -1.52
N ASP A 189 0.37 -11.48 -0.26
CA ASP A 189 1.25 -12.57 0.17
C ASP A 189 0.56 -13.94 0.20
N VAL A 190 -0.77 -13.94 0.21
CA VAL A 190 -1.61 -15.14 0.33
C VAL A 190 -1.95 -15.76 -1.02
N ARG A 191 -1.78 -15.00 -2.12
CA ARG A 191 -2.16 -15.43 -3.48
C ARG A 191 -1.34 -16.60 -4.03
N LEU A 192 -0.21 -16.92 -3.43
CA LEU A 192 0.76 -17.88 -3.95
C LEU A 192 0.48 -19.34 -3.54
N GLY A 193 -0.52 -19.61 -2.72
CA GLY A 193 -0.73 -20.98 -2.23
C GLY A 193 -2.14 -21.30 -1.72
N GLY A 194 -2.93 -21.98 -2.51
CA GLY A 194 -4.13 -22.65 -2.03
C GLY A 194 -5.35 -21.75 -1.76
N ASP A 195 -6.14 -22.06 -0.76
CA ASP A 195 -7.33 -21.29 -0.39
C ASP A 195 -6.93 -19.94 0.24
N VAL A 196 -7.08 -18.88 -0.55
CA VAL A 196 -6.76 -17.49 -0.17
C VAL A 196 -7.50 -17.07 1.10
N ARG A 197 -8.74 -17.49 1.28
CA ARG A 197 -9.57 -17.17 2.44
C ARG A 197 -9.03 -17.82 3.70
N GLU A 198 -8.68 -19.11 3.65
CA GLU A 198 -8.14 -19.84 4.80
C GLU A 198 -6.76 -19.28 5.22
N ALA A 199 -5.89 -18.99 4.24
CA ALA A 199 -4.61 -18.38 4.50
C ALA A 199 -4.75 -16.96 5.09
N GLN A 200 -5.70 -16.16 4.61
CA GLN A 200 -6.00 -14.84 5.18
C GLN A 200 -6.52 -14.96 6.63
N LEU A 201 -7.39 -15.93 6.90
CA LEU A 201 -7.89 -16.20 8.25
C LEU A 201 -6.76 -16.58 9.21
N ARG A 202 -5.81 -17.39 8.75
CA ARG A 202 -4.62 -17.76 9.51
C ARG A 202 -3.77 -16.55 9.86
N LEU A 203 -3.47 -15.69 8.88
CA LEU A 203 -2.72 -14.43 9.10
C LEU A 203 -3.40 -13.49 10.10
N ILE A 204 -4.73 -13.45 10.12
CA ILE A 204 -5.48 -12.66 11.08
C ILE A 204 -5.35 -13.25 12.49
N ARG A 205 -5.54 -14.55 12.64
CA ARG A 205 -5.52 -15.24 13.95
C ARG A 205 -4.14 -15.29 14.59
N ASP A 206 -3.12 -15.54 13.77
CA ASP A 206 -1.74 -15.65 14.25
C ASP A 206 -1.13 -14.29 14.59
N GLY A 207 -1.82 -13.20 14.22
CA GLY A 207 -1.38 -11.84 14.50
C GLY A 207 -0.13 -11.44 13.74
N GLU A 208 0.22 -12.17 12.69
CA GLU A 208 1.26 -11.78 11.74
C GLU A 208 0.82 -10.60 10.90
N ALA A 209 0.57 -9.47 11.56
CA ALA A 209 0.23 -8.22 10.91
C ALA A 209 1.43 -7.61 10.15
N VAL A 210 2.63 -8.12 10.41
CA VAL A 210 3.87 -7.62 9.82
C VAL A 210 4.63 -8.81 9.25
N VAL A 211 4.39 -9.14 7.98
CA VAL A 211 5.41 -9.83 7.21
C VAL A 211 6.45 -8.75 6.87
N HIS A 212 7.50 -8.66 7.67
CA HIS A 212 8.74 -8.11 7.18
C HIS A 212 9.18 -9.02 6.04
N THR A 213 8.94 -8.61 4.81
CA THR A 213 9.76 -9.09 3.70
C THR A 213 11.17 -8.67 4.08
N PRO A 214 12.10 -9.59 4.39
CA PRO A 214 13.48 -9.18 4.60
C PRO A 214 13.89 -8.47 3.31
N GLU A 215 14.23 -7.19 3.42
CA GLU A 215 14.96 -6.54 2.35
C GLU A 215 16.17 -7.46 2.08
N PRO A 216 16.50 -7.75 0.81
CA PRO A 216 17.70 -8.50 0.49
C PRO A 216 18.84 -7.80 1.23
N SER A 217 19.40 -8.53 2.19
CA SER A 217 20.31 -8.02 3.19
C SER A 217 21.40 -7.20 2.51
N GLN A 218 21.63 -5.99 2.97
CA GLN A 218 22.78 -5.16 2.66
C GLN A 218 24.12 -5.83 3.06
N GLN A 219 24.08 -7.06 3.55
CA GLN A 219 25.26 -7.86 3.90
C GLN A 219 26.10 -8.31 2.70
N SER A 220 25.58 -8.27 1.48
CA SER A 220 26.39 -8.59 0.28
C SER A 220 27.22 -7.40 -0.25
N LEU A 221 27.10 -6.22 0.34
CA LEU A 221 27.88 -5.03 -0.05
C LEU A 221 29.11 -4.78 0.84
N LEU A 222 29.33 -5.59 1.86
CA LEU A 222 30.49 -5.45 2.76
C LEU A 222 31.58 -6.52 2.55
N GLU A 223 31.40 -7.42 1.60
CA GLU A 223 32.50 -8.28 1.13
C GLU A 223 33.17 -7.63 -0.08
N ASN A 224 33.87 -6.54 0.16
CA ASN A 224 34.94 -6.13 -0.74
C ASN A 224 36.12 -7.06 -0.53
N PRO A 225 36.62 -7.73 -1.57
CA PRO A 225 37.89 -8.43 -1.47
C PRO A 225 38.97 -7.39 -1.19
N THR A 226 39.65 -7.61 -0.09
CA THR A 226 40.89 -6.91 0.26
C THR A 226 41.86 -7.11 -0.89
N THR A 227 42.03 -6.10 -1.74
CA THR A 227 43.16 -6.05 -2.64
C THR A 227 44.38 -5.73 -1.76
N GLU A 228 45.21 -6.74 -1.53
CA GLU A 228 46.58 -6.59 -1.07
C GLU A 228 47.29 -5.66 -2.04
N TYR A 229 47.60 -4.46 -1.60
CA TYR A 229 48.60 -3.63 -2.28
C TYR A 229 49.95 -4.10 -1.79
N ASP A 230 50.71 -4.79 -2.67
CA ASP A 230 52.13 -5.00 -2.51
C ASP A 230 52.81 -3.62 -2.39
N GLU A 231 53.37 -3.35 -1.22
CA GLU A 231 54.29 -2.24 -0.99
C GLU A 231 55.62 -2.59 -1.69
N GLU A 232 55.77 -2.19 -2.95
CA GLU A 232 57.10 -2.08 -3.56
C GLU A 232 57.80 -0.88 -2.94
N GLN A 233 58.78 -1.21 -2.09
CA GLN A 233 59.81 -0.29 -1.60
C GLN A 233 60.57 0.33 -2.78
N THR A 234 60.37 1.60 -3.04
CA THR A 234 61.33 2.38 -3.82
C THR A 234 62.27 3.12 -2.86
N GLU A 235 63.45 2.54 -2.72
CA GLU A 235 64.64 3.23 -2.17
C GLU A 235 64.98 4.45 -3.05
N TRP A 236 64.96 5.60 -2.48
CA TRP A 236 65.59 6.80 -3.07
C TRP A 236 66.97 6.93 -2.49
N GLU A 237 68.00 6.57 -3.31
CA GLU A 237 69.37 6.94 -3.03
C GLU A 237 69.56 8.44 -3.18
N ASP A 238 70.02 9.10 -2.11
CA ASP A 238 70.64 10.39 -2.12
C ASP A 238 72.02 10.30 -2.76
N GLU A 239 72.26 11.04 -3.82
CA GLU A 239 73.62 11.47 -4.23
C GLU A 239 73.67 12.95 -4.61
N ALA A 240 74.50 13.66 -3.78
CA ALA A 240 75.30 14.86 -4.04
C ALA A 240 74.62 16.15 -4.48
#